data_f58e83b3ee46148149d28ffc4ef02970
#
_entry.id   f58e83b3ee46148149d28ffc4ef02970
#
_cell.length_a   1.000
_cell.length_b   1.000
_cell.length_c   1.000
_cell.angle_alpha   90.00
_cell.angle_beta   90.00
_cell.angle_gamma   90.00
#
_symmetry.space_group_name_H-M   'P 1'
#
loop_
_entity.id
_entity.type
_entity.pdbx_description
1 polymer ?
#
loop_
_entity_poly.entity_id
_entity_poly.type
_entity_poly.pdbx_seq_one_letter_code
_entity_poly.pdbx_strand_id
1 'polypeptide(L)'
;MKNFILVALCFFFINAQAQTYIPSKENIKARTAFQDNKFGMFIHWGDFSVLGDGEWVMENKGINKIDYTKLIKLFNPVNFDAAKWVSTAKNAGMKYIVLITRHHDGFSNWDTKQSAWKITNTSFKRDPLKELAAECKKQGIKLGFYYSLLDWNREDYPYETGKTGKKAGRTTKSNYDSYLKFMKGQLTELLTNYGDISCIWFDGHWDQTNPEGSKDRTSRLNWKYDEIYSLIHKLQPACMIGNNHHLDPITGEDFQMFEQDLPGQNNSGLSFQTASELPLESCITMNDSWGFKINDHNFKSFNNIIQTLVGAAGRNSNLLLNVGPMANGEIQVEFRDTLALVGKWIKKYGASIYGTRGGPLGPQNWGVTTQDANHIYVHILTPRSTSGLFIPGKINAAKVNLMGTTTSLPFIVKNNGILIDTHGLNIIGPDTIIEIQKAL
;
A
#
# COMPACT_ATOMS: atom_id res chain seq x y z
N MET A 1 54.90 -53.25 -19.72
CA MET A 1 54.30 -52.01 -20.25
C MET A 1 52.91 -51.87 -19.62
N LYS A 2 52.71 -50.97 -18.67
CA LYS A 2 51.42 -50.75 -18.01
C LYS A 2 50.81 -49.50 -18.61
N ASN A 3 49.70 -49.66 -19.32
CA ASN A 3 48.92 -48.52 -19.87
C ASN A 3 48.09 -47.89 -18.77
N PHE A 4 48.38 -46.64 -18.44
CA PHE A 4 47.51 -45.77 -17.62
C PHE A 4 46.50 -45.09 -18.54
N ILE A 5 45.22 -45.40 -18.32
CA ILE A 5 44.11 -44.64 -18.98
C ILE A 5 43.79 -43.48 -18.05
N LEU A 6 44.03 -42.26 -18.56
CA LEU A 6 43.66 -41.00 -17.89
C LEU A 6 42.20 -40.71 -18.23
N VAL A 7 41.30 -40.87 -17.27
CA VAL A 7 39.89 -40.45 -17.42
C VAL A 7 39.79 -38.95 -17.04
N ALA A 8 39.61 -38.08 -18.04
CA ALA A 8 39.33 -36.67 -17.82
C ALA A 8 37.87 -36.50 -17.44
N LEU A 9 37.59 -36.18 -16.14
CA LEU A 9 36.28 -35.74 -15.71
C LEU A 9 36.07 -34.28 -16.15
N CYS A 10 35.24 -34.07 -17.16
CA CYS A 10 34.73 -32.73 -17.51
C CYS A 10 33.64 -32.32 -16.55
N PHE A 11 33.93 -31.45 -15.59
CA PHE A 11 32.95 -30.79 -14.79
C PHE A 11 32.23 -29.73 -15.66
N PHE A 12 31.01 -30.00 -16.06
CA PHE A 12 30.11 -28.98 -16.57
C PHE A 12 29.63 -28.11 -15.40
N PHE A 13 30.21 -26.93 -15.23
CA PHE A 13 29.62 -25.89 -14.40
C PHE A 13 28.39 -25.37 -15.12
N ILE A 14 27.20 -25.81 -14.68
CA ILE A 14 25.95 -25.16 -15.05
C ILE A 14 25.94 -23.85 -14.27
N ASN A 15 26.32 -22.78 -14.95
CA ASN A 15 26.05 -21.43 -14.47
C ASN A 15 24.51 -21.26 -14.49
N ALA A 16 23.84 -21.48 -13.35
CA ALA A 16 22.49 -21.03 -13.14
C ALA A 16 22.54 -19.49 -13.08
N GLN A 17 22.42 -18.85 -14.24
CA GLN A 17 22.13 -17.41 -14.27
C GLN A 17 20.77 -17.24 -13.59
N ALA A 18 20.73 -16.54 -12.48
CA ALA A 18 19.49 -16.05 -11.92
C ALA A 18 18.75 -15.28 -13.01
N GLN A 19 17.60 -15.77 -13.42
CA GLN A 19 16.81 -15.16 -14.48
C GLN A 19 16.43 -13.74 -14.02
N THR A 20 17.02 -12.73 -14.64
CA THR A 20 16.73 -11.33 -14.32
C THR A 20 15.26 -11.08 -14.68
N TYR A 21 14.43 -10.69 -13.71
CA TYR A 21 13.04 -10.33 -13.96
C TYR A 21 12.99 -9.13 -14.92
N ILE A 22 12.28 -9.31 -16.03
CA ILE A 22 12.00 -8.26 -17.00
C ILE A 22 10.48 -8.05 -17.00
N PRO A 23 9.99 -6.87 -16.54
CA PRO A 23 8.56 -6.60 -16.52
C PRO A 23 7.96 -6.61 -17.93
N SER A 24 6.76 -7.17 -18.06
CA SER A 24 6.02 -7.17 -19.33
C SER A 24 5.57 -5.75 -19.72
N LYS A 25 5.15 -5.56 -20.98
CA LYS A 25 4.59 -4.28 -21.44
C LYS A 25 3.33 -3.91 -20.63
N GLU A 26 2.51 -4.90 -20.31
CA GLU A 26 1.31 -4.74 -19.49
C GLU A 26 1.66 -4.29 -18.08
N ASN A 27 2.71 -4.87 -17.48
CA ASN A 27 3.20 -4.49 -16.15
C ASN A 27 3.75 -3.05 -16.14
N ILE A 28 4.59 -2.68 -17.13
CA ILE A 28 5.11 -1.30 -17.25
C ILE A 28 3.96 -0.29 -17.37
N LYS A 29 2.94 -0.61 -18.17
CA LYS A 29 1.73 0.24 -18.27
C LYS A 29 0.98 0.33 -16.95
N ALA A 30 0.88 -0.79 -16.22
CA ALA A 30 0.24 -0.82 -14.89
C ALA A 30 1.01 0.04 -13.87
N ARG A 31 2.35 -0.05 -13.84
CA ARG A 31 3.21 0.81 -12.99
C ARG A 31 2.99 2.29 -13.26
N THR A 32 2.95 2.70 -14.54
CA THR A 32 2.69 4.11 -14.90
C THR A 32 1.31 4.55 -14.44
N ALA A 33 0.27 3.75 -14.72
CA ALA A 33 -1.10 4.05 -14.28
C ALA A 33 -1.23 4.09 -12.74
N PHE A 34 -0.49 3.26 -12.02
CA PHE A 34 -0.45 3.27 -10.57
C PHE A 34 0.16 4.57 -10.03
N GLN A 35 1.27 5.02 -10.61
CA GLN A 35 1.87 6.32 -10.25
C GLN A 35 0.91 7.50 -10.50
N ASP A 36 0.04 7.42 -11.51
CA ASP A 36 -0.94 8.45 -11.82
C ASP A 36 -2.13 8.45 -10.85
N ASN A 37 -2.46 7.31 -10.28
CA ASN A 37 -3.61 7.13 -9.39
C ASN A 37 -3.46 7.82 -8.03
N LYS A 38 -2.28 8.00 -7.50
CA LYS A 38 -1.91 8.75 -6.30
C LYS A 38 -2.65 8.45 -4.99
N PHE A 39 -3.91 8.04 -5.00
CA PHE A 39 -4.73 7.89 -3.81
C PHE A 39 -5.57 6.62 -3.85
N GLY A 40 -5.44 5.78 -2.82
CA GLY A 40 -6.17 4.53 -2.64
C GLY A 40 -6.71 4.35 -1.23
N MET A 41 -7.66 3.41 -1.07
CA MET A 41 -8.20 2.97 0.21
C MET A 41 -7.61 1.62 0.59
N PHE A 42 -7.03 1.53 1.77
CA PHE A 42 -6.69 0.26 2.40
C PHE A 42 -7.84 -0.16 3.32
N ILE A 43 -8.19 -1.44 3.36
CA ILE A 43 -9.28 -1.93 4.20
C ILE A 43 -8.76 -3.09 5.05
N HIS A 44 -8.52 -2.82 6.34
CA HIS A 44 -8.19 -3.83 7.33
C HIS A 44 -9.46 -4.33 8.03
N TRP A 45 -9.95 -5.47 7.59
CA TRP A 45 -11.17 -6.06 8.08
C TRP A 45 -11.10 -7.58 8.06
N GLY A 46 -11.69 -8.22 9.08
CA GLY A 46 -11.71 -9.65 9.24
C GLY A 46 -12.42 -10.04 10.54
N ASP A 47 -12.28 -11.29 10.95
CA ASP A 47 -12.85 -11.81 12.18
C ASP A 47 -12.27 -11.15 13.44
N PHE A 48 -11.04 -10.62 13.39
CA PHE A 48 -10.46 -9.81 14.47
C PHE A 48 -11.31 -8.58 14.82
N SER A 49 -12.07 -8.03 13.87
CA SER A 49 -12.98 -6.90 14.13
C SER A 49 -14.04 -7.21 15.19
N VAL A 50 -14.36 -8.50 15.42
CA VAL A 50 -15.30 -8.94 16.48
C VAL A 50 -14.79 -8.59 17.87
N LEU A 51 -13.48 -8.68 18.07
CA LEU A 51 -12.85 -8.40 19.36
C LEU A 51 -12.66 -6.88 19.62
N GLY A 52 -12.73 -6.06 18.56
CA GLY A 52 -12.64 -4.61 18.66
C GLY A 52 -11.35 -4.10 19.30
N ASP A 53 -10.23 -4.80 19.12
CA ASP A 53 -8.92 -4.43 19.68
C ASP A 53 -7.79 -4.51 18.62
N GLY A 54 -8.16 -4.24 17.36
CA GLY A 54 -7.24 -4.22 16.24
C GLY A 54 -6.94 -5.60 15.67
N GLU A 55 -6.21 -5.64 14.57
CA GLU A 55 -5.87 -6.84 13.78
C GLU A 55 -4.82 -7.74 14.45
N TRP A 56 -4.05 -7.19 15.39
CA TRP A 56 -3.03 -7.90 16.17
C TRP A 56 -3.57 -8.52 17.46
N VAL A 57 -4.87 -8.47 17.72
CA VAL A 57 -5.47 -8.88 18.99
C VAL A 57 -5.12 -10.31 19.38
N MET A 58 -5.02 -11.24 18.43
CA MET A 58 -4.63 -12.63 18.69
C MET A 58 -3.24 -12.71 19.33
N GLU A 59 -2.26 -12.03 18.77
CA GLU A 59 -0.88 -11.98 19.26
C GLU A 59 -0.76 -11.17 20.54
N ASN A 60 -1.30 -9.96 20.57
CA ASN A 60 -1.17 -9.02 21.69
C ASN A 60 -1.79 -9.57 22.98
N LYS A 61 -2.92 -10.28 22.88
CA LYS A 61 -3.58 -10.93 24.03
C LYS A 61 -3.10 -12.36 24.25
N GLY A 62 -2.27 -12.90 23.36
CA GLY A 62 -1.79 -14.28 23.46
C GLY A 62 -2.91 -15.31 23.39
N ILE A 63 -3.89 -15.09 22.52
CA ILE A 63 -5.04 -15.98 22.34
C ILE A 63 -4.58 -17.20 21.52
N ASN A 64 -4.80 -18.40 22.07
CA ASN A 64 -4.50 -19.61 21.33
C ASN A 64 -5.46 -19.82 20.15
N LYS A 65 -5.03 -20.55 19.12
CA LYS A 65 -5.81 -20.73 17.89
C LYS A 65 -7.16 -21.46 18.11
N ILE A 66 -7.25 -22.34 19.13
CA ILE A 66 -8.50 -23.08 19.41
C ILE A 66 -9.57 -22.13 19.90
N ASP A 67 -9.21 -21.19 20.76
CA ASP A 67 -10.15 -20.17 21.24
C ASP A 67 -10.40 -19.10 20.18
N TYR A 68 -9.36 -18.66 19.47
CA TYR A 68 -9.49 -17.65 18.42
C TYR A 68 -10.41 -18.09 17.28
N THR A 69 -10.28 -19.33 16.82
CA THR A 69 -11.13 -19.85 15.73
C THR A 69 -12.62 -19.97 16.09
N LYS A 70 -12.99 -19.83 17.37
CA LYS A 70 -14.41 -19.71 17.76
C LYS A 70 -15.08 -18.44 17.22
N LEU A 71 -14.30 -17.40 16.86
CA LEU A 71 -14.80 -16.17 16.23
C LEU A 71 -15.61 -16.44 14.95
N ILE A 72 -15.36 -17.55 14.25
CA ILE A 72 -16.16 -17.95 13.09
C ILE A 72 -17.67 -18.04 13.38
N LYS A 73 -18.06 -18.31 14.63
CA LYS A 73 -19.45 -18.36 15.07
C LYS A 73 -20.04 -17.00 15.38
N LEU A 74 -19.18 -16.01 15.65
CA LEU A 74 -19.56 -14.65 16.08
C LEU A 74 -19.47 -13.65 14.92
N PHE A 75 -18.59 -13.88 13.95
CA PHE A 75 -18.41 -12.98 12.83
C PHE A 75 -19.57 -13.09 11.84
N ASN A 76 -20.43 -12.10 11.86
CA ASN A 76 -21.62 -12.02 10.99
C ASN A 76 -21.85 -10.56 10.54
N PRO A 77 -21.12 -10.09 9.51
CA PRO A 77 -21.17 -8.72 9.05
C PRO A 77 -22.44 -8.39 8.26
N VAL A 78 -23.59 -8.40 8.92
CA VAL A 78 -24.93 -8.24 8.32
C VAL A 78 -25.12 -6.93 7.56
N ASN A 79 -24.36 -5.88 7.91
CA ASN A 79 -24.41 -4.54 7.31
C ASN A 79 -23.34 -4.34 6.22
N PHE A 80 -22.58 -5.39 5.87
CA PHE A 80 -21.60 -5.30 4.77
C PHE A 80 -22.31 -4.98 3.46
N ASP A 81 -21.88 -3.92 2.81
CA ASP A 81 -22.39 -3.43 1.54
C ASP A 81 -21.21 -2.98 0.66
N ALA A 82 -20.87 -3.83 -0.32
CA ALA A 82 -19.75 -3.56 -1.23
C ALA A 82 -19.93 -2.26 -2.03
N ALA A 83 -21.19 -1.95 -2.42
CA ALA A 83 -21.46 -0.72 -3.17
C ALA A 83 -21.18 0.53 -2.33
N LYS A 84 -21.53 0.50 -1.03
CA LYS A 84 -21.21 1.59 -0.10
C LYS A 84 -19.71 1.73 0.13
N TRP A 85 -18.97 0.63 0.28
CA TRP A 85 -17.52 0.67 0.45
C TRP A 85 -16.84 1.31 -0.76
N VAL A 86 -17.19 0.83 -1.98
CA VAL A 86 -16.61 1.35 -3.21
C VAL A 86 -17.02 2.79 -3.46
N SER A 87 -18.28 3.17 -3.21
CA SER A 87 -18.74 4.55 -3.36
C SER A 87 -18.07 5.49 -2.36
N THR A 88 -17.79 5.04 -1.13
CA THR A 88 -17.03 5.82 -0.14
C THR A 88 -15.63 6.15 -0.66
N ALA A 89 -14.91 5.15 -1.17
CA ALA A 89 -13.59 5.36 -1.78
C ALA A 89 -13.66 6.30 -3.00
N LYS A 90 -14.58 6.02 -3.93
CA LYS A 90 -14.77 6.82 -5.15
C LYS A 90 -15.11 8.27 -4.86
N ASN A 91 -16.03 8.52 -3.91
CA ASN A 91 -16.46 9.85 -3.54
C ASN A 91 -15.36 10.63 -2.80
N ALA A 92 -14.45 9.93 -2.10
CA ALA A 92 -13.23 10.53 -1.55
C ALA A 92 -12.18 10.88 -2.63
N GLY A 93 -12.39 10.46 -3.88
CA GLY A 93 -11.46 10.66 -5.00
C GLY A 93 -10.49 9.49 -5.21
N MET A 94 -10.53 8.44 -4.39
CA MET A 94 -9.63 7.29 -4.48
C MET A 94 -9.80 6.55 -5.82
N LYS A 95 -8.72 6.00 -6.35
CA LYS A 95 -8.67 5.33 -7.65
C LYS A 95 -8.55 3.81 -7.53
N TYR A 96 -8.15 3.31 -6.37
CA TYR A 96 -8.02 1.89 -6.11
C TYR A 96 -8.33 1.56 -4.64
N ILE A 97 -8.64 0.29 -4.41
CA ILE A 97 -8.85 -0.30 -3.08
C ILE A 97 -7.89 -1.47 -2.95
N VAL A 98 -7.25 -1.61 -1.79
CA VAL A 98 -6.55 -2.82 -1.38
C VAL A 98 -7.30 -3.42 -0.18
N LEU A 99 -7.83 -4.64 -0.34
CA LEU A 99 -8.53 -5.35 0.74
C LEU A 99 -7.61 -6.38 1.37
N ILE A 100 -7.65 -6.48 2.70
CA ILE A 100 -7.08 -7.61 3.43
C ILE A 100 -7.83 -8.88 3.03
N THR A 101 -7.22 -9.72 2.20
CA THR A 101 -7.79 -11.02 1.88
C THR A 101 -7.48 -12.03 2.99
N ARG A 102 -6.28 -11.98 3.55
CA ARG A 102 -5.87 -12.78 4.70
C ARG A 102 -4.82 -12.03 5.52
N HIS A 103 -5.09 -11.76 6.79
CA HIS A 103 -4.13 -11.17 7.74
C HIS A 103 -3.32 -12.26 8.44
N HIS A 104 -2.50 -11.91 9.43
CA HIS A 104 -1.60 -12.80 10.16
C HIS A 104 -2.30 -13.90 10.95
N ASP A 105 -3.54 -13.70 11.35
CA ASP A 105 -4.40 -14.69 12.01
C ASP A 105 -4.84 -15.85 11.10
N GLY A 106 -4.60 -15.72 9.79
CA GLY A 106 -4.88 -16.76 8.78
C GLY A 106 -6.33 -16.81 8.32
N PHE A 107 -7.24 -15.92 8.81
CA PHE A 107 -8.63 -15.89 8.37
C PHE A 107 -8.74 -15.40 6.93
N SER A 108 -9.48 -16.15 6.10
CA SER A 108 -9.65 -15.85 4.68
C SER A 108 -10.97 -15.14 4.41
N ASN A 109 -10.93 -13.89 3.92
CA ASN A 109 -12.10 -13.07 3.61
C ASN A 109 -12.75 -13.41 2.25
N TRP A 110 -12.59 -14.63 1.74
CA TRP A 110 -13.20 -15.12 0.51
C TRP A 110 -13.51 -16.62 0.59
N ASP A 111 -14.23 -17.16 -0.40
CA ASP A 111 -14.58 -18.57 -0.49
C ASP A 111 -13.40 -19.45 -0.96
N THR A 112 -12.26 -19.40 -0.24
CA THR A 112 -11.12 -20.27 -0.55
C THR A 112 -11.48 -21.76 -0.42
N LYS A 113 -10.88 -22.59 -1.27
CA LYS A 113 -10.94 -24.05 -1.15
C LYS A 113 -9.74 -24.60 -0.36
N GLN A 114 -8.76 -23.75 -0.04
CA GLN A 114 -7.53 -24.14 0.64
C GLN A 114 -7.67 -24.20 2.16
N SER A 115 -8.69 -23.54 2.74
CA SER A 115 -8.89 -23.45 4.18
C SER A 115 -10.37 -23.50 4.55
N ALA A 116 -10.68 -24.16 5.67
CA ALA A 116 -12.00 -24.05 6.31
C ALA A 116 -12.13 -22.78 7.18
N TRP A 117 -11.00 -22.13 7.52
CA TRP A 117 -10.93 -20.88 8.28
C TRP A 117 -11.18 -19.69 7.34
N LYS A 118 -12.46 -19.46 7.02
CA LYS A 118 -12.91 -18.52 5.99
C LYS A 118 -14.29 -17.93 6.28
N ILE A 119 -14.55 -16.77 5.70
CA ILE A 119 -15.77 -15.99 5.93
C ILE A 119 -17.05 -16.72 5.46
N THR A 120 -17.00 -17.50 4.40
CA THR A 120 -18.20 -18.26 3.93
C THR A 120 -18.60 -19.40 4.86
N ASN A 121 -17.76 -19.77 5.83
CA ASN A 121 -18.08 -20.72 6.90
C ASN A 121 -18.63 -20.04 8.17
N THR A 122 -18.65 -18.71 8.24
CA THR A 122 -19.31 -17.94 9.30
C THR A 122 -20.84 -17.93 9.11
N SER A 123 -21.57 -17.29 10.02
CA SER A 123 -23.02 -17.07 9.85
C SER A 123 -23.37 -16.17 8.66
N PHE A 124 -22.41 -15.39 8.17
CA PHE A 124 -22.57 -14.49 7.03
C PHE A 124 -22.80 -15.22 5.69
N LYS A 125 -22.16 -16.36 5.47
CA LYS A 125 -22.34 -17.25 4.29
C LYS A 125 -22.10 -16.63 2.91
N ARG A 126 -21.67 -15.37 2.83
CA ARG A 126 -21.42 -14.65 1.57
C ARG A 126 -19.92 -14.56 1.31
N ASP A 127 -19.53 -14.32 0.05
CA ASP A 127 -18.17 -13.99 -0.36
C ASP A 127 -18.05 -12.48 -0.61
N PRO A 128 -17.60 -11.69 0.39
CA PRO A 128 -17.51 -10.23 0.27
C PRO A 128 -16.48 -9.80 -0.77
N LEU A 129 -15.45 -10.61 -1.02
CA LEU A 129 -14.46 -10.31 -2.04
C LEU A 129 -15.05 -10.35 -3.43
N LYS A 130 -15.93 -11.33 -3.70
CA LYS A 130 -16.64 -11.44 -4.98
C LYS A 130 -17.57 -10.25 -5.20
N GLU A 131 -18.27 -9.82 -4.16
CA GLU A 131 -19.16 -8.67 -4.22
C GLU A 131 -18.38 -7.36 -4.42
N LEU A 132 -17.27 -7.20 -3.69
CA LEU A 132 -16.40 -6.03 -3.83
C LEU A 132 -15.76 -5.95 -5.23
N ALA A 133 -15.29 -7.07 -5.77
CA ALA A 133 -14.72 -7.12 -7.12
C ALA A 133 -15.73 -6.70 -8.19
N ALA A 134 -16.98 -7.17 -8.07
CA ALA A 134 -18.06 -6.78 -8.98
C ALA A 134 -18.37 -5.28 -8.90
N GLU A 135 -18.45 -4.71 -7.68
CA GLU A 135 -18.72 -3.28 -7.49
C GLU A 135 -17.53 -2.41 -7.90
N CYS A 136 -16.30 -2.83 -7.63
CA CYS A 136 -15.09 -2.12 -8.11
C CYS A 136 -15.10 -2.02 -9.64
N LYS A 137 -15.37 -3.13 -10.35
CA LYS A 137 -15.50 -3.14 -11.82
C LYS A 137 -16.60 -2.20 -12.29
N LYS A 138 -17.78 -2.26 -11.70
CA LYS A 138 -18.96 -1.44 -12.05
C LYS A 138 -18.69 0.05 -11.84
N GLN A 139 -18.00 0.43 -10.75
CA GLN A 139 -17.77 1.83 -10.40
C GLN A 139 -16.44 2.39 -10.96
N GLY A 140 -15.61 1.56 -11.62
CA GLY A 140 -14.33 1.96 -12.22
C GLY A 140 -13.20 2.18 -11.21
N ILE A 141 -13.24 1.47 -10.07
CA ILE A 141 -12.19 1.47 -9.05
C ILE A 141 -11.31 0.23 -9.26
N LYS A 142 -9.99 0.38 -9.20
CA LYS A 142 -9.06 -0.75 -9.27
C LYS A 142 -9.07 -1.51 -7.95
N LEU A 143 -8.94 -2.85 -8.01
CA LEU A 143 -8.91 -3.70 -6.83
C LEU A 143 -7.56 -4.40 -6.71
N GLY A 144 -6.94 -4.29 -5.54
CA GLY A 144 -5.76 -5.03 -5.13
C GLY A 144 -6.03 -5.83 -3.87
N PHE A 145 -5.15 -6.78 -3.56
CA PHE A 145 -5.27 -7.67 -2.42
C PHE A 145 -4.03 -7.62 -1.54
N TYR A 146 -4.23 -7.38 -0.24
CA TYR A 146 -3.22 -7.67 0.75
C TYR A 146 -3.24 -9.16 1.08
N TYR A 147 -2.08 -9.75 1.22
CA TYR A 147 -1.90 -11.15 1.57
C TYR A 147 -0.73 -11.32 2.54
N SER A 148 -1.01 -11.83 3.74
CA SER A 148 0.03 -12.12 4.74
C SER A 148 0.88 -13.32 4.33
N LEU A 149 2.21 -13.16 4.35
CA LEU A 149 3.18 -14.24 4.20
C LEU A 149 3.24 -15.12 5.44
N LEU A 150 3.01 -14.54 6.62
CA LEU A 150 2.99 -15.28 7.88
C LEU A 150 1.57 -15.75 8.24
N ASP A 151 1.48 -16.74 9.13
CA ASP A 151 0.20 -17.30 9.59
C ASP A 151 0.31 -17.79 11.03
N TRP A 152 -0.47 -17.22 11.93
CA TRP A 152 -0.49 -17.63 13.34
C TRP A 152 -1.35 -18.87 13.58
N ASN A 153 -2.21 -19.25 12.64
CA ASN A 153 -3.16 -20.35 12.80
C ASN A 153 -2.62 -21.69 12.27
N ARG A 154 -1.93 -21.67 11.11
CA ARG A 154 -1.52 -22.89 10.42
C ARG A 154 -0.35 -23.58 11.09
N GLU A 155 -0.44 -24.91 11.21
CA GLU A 155 0.63 -25.76 11.77
C GLU A 155 1.87 -25.84 10.86
N ASP A 156 1.68 -25.78 9.54
CA ASP A 156 2.77 -25.93 8.57
C ASP A 156 3.57 -24.63 8.32
N TYR A 157 3.11 -23.46 8.84
CA TYR A 157 3.91 -22.24 8.84
C TYR A 157 5.15 -22.40 9.74
N PRO A 158 6.36 -21.88 9.34
CA PRO A 158 7.61 -22.01 10.12
C PRO A 158 7.61 -21.15 11.39
N TYR A 159 6.71 -21.40 12.30
CA TYR A 159 6.52 -20.61 13.52
C TYR A 159 7.65 -20.76 14.55
N GLU A 160 8.42 -21.86 14.48
CA GLU A 160 9.54 -22.11 15.37
C GLU A 160 10.65 -21.07 15.22
N THR A 161 10.83 -20.57 13.98
CA THR A 161 11.80 -19.54 13.65
C THR A 161 11.18 -18.14 13.56
N GLY A 162 9.85 -18.02 13.47
CA GLY A 162 9.13 -16.76 13.45
C GLY A 162 9.29 -15.93 14.73
N LYS A 163 9.05 -14.64 14.66
CA LYS A 163 9.06 -13.72 15.83
C LYS A 163 7.75 -13.75 16.59
N THR A 164 6.64 -13.97 15.89
CA THR A 164 5.27 -13.84 16.38
C THR A 164 4.51 -15.16 16.36
N GLY A 165 3.29 -15.16 16.91
CA GLY A 165 2.43 -16.35 16.96
C GLY A 165 2.89 -17.44 17.91
N LYS A 166 3.85 -17.18 18.79
CA LYS A 166 4.39 -18.20 19.72
C LYS A 166 3.34 -18.75 20.68
N LYS A 167 2.36 -17.92 21.05
CA LYS A 167 1.27 -18.28 21.98
C LYS A 167 0.06 -18.89 21.28
N ALA A 168 0.09 -19.02 19.95
CA ALA A 168 -1.03 -19.58 19.18
C ALA A 168 -1.33 -21.06 19.49
N GLY A 169 -0.42 -21.79 20.18
CA GLY A 169 -0.65 -23.16 20.62
C GLY A 169 -0.50 -24.18 19.51
N ARG A 170 0.36 -23.92 18.54
CA ARG A 170 0.75 -24.90 17.50
C ARG A 170 1.66 -25.95 18.12
N THR A 171 1.46 -27.21 17.74
CA THR A 171 2.13 -28.37 18.36
C THR A 171 2.83 -29.29 17.36
N THR A 172 2.48 -29.16 16.08
CA THR A 172 3.06 -29.98 15.02
C THR A 172 4.26 -29.26 14.41
N LYS A 173 5.34 -29.98 14.16
CA LYS A 173 6.51 -29.42 13.46
C LYS A 173 6.09 -28.83 12.13
N SER A 174 6.52 -27.60 11.87
CA SER A 174 6.19 -26.87 10.64
C SER A 174 6.73 -27.56 9.38
N ASN A 175 6.11 -27.26 8.23
CA ASN A 175 6.52 -27.74 6.91
C ASN A 175 6.32 -26.64 5.88
N TYR A 176 7.39 -25.93 5.55
CA TYR A 176 7.29 -24.78 4.65
C TYR A 176 6.86 -25.16 3.22
N ASP A 177 7.24 -26.30 2.71
CA ASP A 177 6.82 -26.74 1.36
C ASP A 177 5.29 -26.95 1.29
N SER A 178 4.70 -27.50 2.36
CA SER A 178 3.25 -27.59 2.52
C SER A 178 2.60 -26.21 2.58
N TYR A 179 3.16 -25.32 3.39
CA TYR A 179 2.68 -23.95 3.51
C TYR A 179 2.80 -23.16 2.19
N LEU A 180 3.92 -23.28 1.49
CA LEU A 180 4.13 -22.66 0.18
C LEU A 180 3.11 -23.16 -0.85
N LYS A 181 2.83 -24.46 -0.88
CA LYS A 181 1.79 -25.04 -1.74
C LYS A 181 0.40 -24.47 -1.43
N PHE A 182 0.05 -24.34 -0.15
CA PHE A 182 -1.17 -23.71 0.30
C PHE A 182 -1.25 -22.24 -0.16
N MET A 183 -0.21 -21.46 0.08
CA MET A 183 -0.12 -20.05 -0.33
C MET A 183 -0.29 -19.89 -1.85
N LYS A 184 0.43 -20.69 -2.64
CA LYS A 184 0.31 -20.67 -4.11
C LYS A 184 -1.09 -21.07 -4.57
N GLY A 185 -1.75 -22.00 -3.88
CA GLY A 185 -3.15 -22.36 -4.11
C GLY A 185 -4.09 -21.18 -3.89
N GLN A 186 -3.97 -20.49 -2.76
CA GLN A 186 -4.77 -19.30 -2.45
C GLN A 186 -4.52 -18.14 -3.42
N LEU A 187 -3.26 -17.84 -3.75
CA LEU A 187 -2.91 -16.80 -4.73
C LEU A 187 -3.48 -17.13 -6.13
N THR A 188 -3.48 -18.41 -6.52
CA THR A 188 -4.11 -18.84 -7.77
C THR A 188 -5.61 -18.56 -7.75
N GLU A 189 -6.33 -18.89 -6.67
CA GLU A 189 -7.76 -18.56 -6.53
C GLU A 189 -8.01 -17.05 -6.63
N LEU A 190 -7.23 -16.24 -5.92
CA LEU A 190 -7.37 -14.78 -5.90
C LEU A 190 -7.16 -14.17 -7.30
N LEU A 191 -6.21 -14.69 -8.06
CA LEU A 191 -5.86 -14.17 -9.39
C LEU A 191 -6.68 -14.76 -10.54
N THR A 192 -7.52 -15.79 -10.29
CA THR A 192 -8.34 -16.41 -11.36
C THR A 192 -9.83 -16.24 -11.19
N ASN A 193 -10.32 -15.97 -9.95
CA ASN A 193 -11.75 -15.99 -9.66
C ASN A 193 -12.39 -14.60 -9.49
N TYR A 194 -11.60 -13.52 -9.40
CA TYR A 194 -12.07 -12.18 -8.99
C TYR A 194 -11.84 -11.10 -10.06
N GLY A 195 -11.52 -11.50 -11.30
CA GLY A 195 -11.27 -10.58 -12.42
C GLY A 195 -9.87 -9.98 -12.39
N ASP A 196 -9.72 -8.79 -12.97
CA ASP A 196 -8.42 -8.11 -13.09
C ASP A 196 -7.99 -7.51 -11.75
N ILE A 197 -6.87 -7.99 -11.22
CA ILE A 197 -6.31 -7.56 -9.95
C ILE A 197 -5.14 -6.60 -10.21
N SER A 198 -5.21 -5.42 -9.59
CA SER A 198 -4.21 -4.37 -9.79
C SER A 198 -2.88 -4.66 -9.10
N CYS A 199 -2.93 -5.26 -7.91
CA CYS A 199 -1.72 -5.63 -7.18
C CYS A 199 -1.97 -6.72 -6.14
N ILE A 200 -0.89 -7.45 -5.82
CA ILE A 200 -0.76 -8.20 -4.57
C ILE A 200 0.19 -7.44 -3.65
N TRP A 201 -0.30 -7.12 -2.47
CA TRP A 201 0.37 -6.42 -1.40
C TRP A 201 0.78 -7.43 -0.32
N PHE A 202 2.04 -7.86 -0.31
CA PHE A 202 2.55 -8.82 0.68
C PHE A 202 2.99 -8.14 1.95
N ASP A 203 2.86 -8.87 3.07
CA ASP A 203 3.34 -8.47 4.37
C ASP A 203 3.77 -9.70 5.20
N GLY A 204 4.59 -9.47 6.24
CA GLY A 204 5.00 -10.53 7.16
C GLY A 204 6.38 -11.12 6.90
N HIS A 205 7.14 -10.65 5.92
CA HIS A 205 8.55 -11.03 5.70
C HIS A 205 9.38 -10.87 6.99
N TRP A 206 9.17 -9.77 7.68
CA TRP A 206 9.87 -9.38 8.91
C TRP A 206 9.75 -10.41 10.04
N ASP A 207 8.74 -11.27 10.05
CA ASP A 207 8.57 -12.32 11.07
C ASP A 207 9.73 -13.33 11.07
N GLN A 208 10.33 -13.58 9.91
CA GLN A 208 11.43 -14.54 9.72
C GLN A 208 12.82 -13.87 9.67
N THR A 209 12.93 -12.59 9.96
CA THR A 209 14.23 -11.89 10.01
C THR A 209 14.86 -11.96 11.40
N ASN A 210 16.12 -11.53 11.51
CA ASN A 210 16.81 -11.43 12.79
C ASN A 210 16.06 -10.51 13.78
N PRO A 211 16.33 -10.61 15.11
CA PRO A 211 15.62 -9.84 16.12
C PRO A 211 15.61 -8.34 15.83
N GLU A 212 14.59 -7.66 16.34
CA GLU A 212 14.49 -6.20 16.31
C GLU A 212 15.79 -5.53 16.80
N GLY A 213 16.17 -4.45 16.11
CA GLY A 213 17.43 -3.74 16.38
C GLY A 213 18.66 -4.32 15.68
N SER A 214 18.59 -5.51 15.08
CA SER A 214 19.63 -6.02 14.19
C SER A 214 19.66 -5.20 12.90
N LYS A 215 20.85 -4.80 12.45
CA LYS A 215 21.04 -4.21 11.12
C LYS A 215 20.91 -5.26 10.00
N ASP A 216 21.13 -6.53 10.34
CA ASP A 216 20.93 -7.64 9.43
C ASP A 216 19.46 -8.05 9.40
N ARG A 217 18.77 -7.66 8.34
CA ARG A 217 17.36 -7.99 8.07
C ARG A 217 17.20 -9.16 7.10
N THR A 218 18.25 -9.92 6.88
CA THR A 218 18.19 -11.13 6.07
C THR A 218 17.18 -12.12 6.66
N SER A 219 16.31 -12.65 5.82
CA SER A 219 15.34 -13.66 6.24
C SER A 219 16.05 -14.97 6.54
N ARG A 220 15.71 -15.59 7.66
CA ARG A 220 16.12 -16.96 8.02
C ARG A 220 15.41 -18.03 7.22
N LEU A 221 14.30 -17.67 6.58
CA LEU A 221 13.51 -18.51 5.71
C LEU A 221 13.75 -18.11 4.25
N ASN A 222 14.00 -19.09 3.38
CA ASN A 222 13.92 -18.86 1.95
C ASN A 222 12.44 -18.85 1.54
N TRP A 223 11.88 -17.67 1.34
CA TRP A 223 10.48 -17.45 0.99
C TRP A 223 10.11 -17.97 -0.41
N LYS A 224 11.09 -18.27 -1.26
CA LYS A 224 10.85 -18.68 -2.66
C LYS A 224 10.08 -17.59 -3.45
N TYR A 225 10.48 -16.34 -3.30
CA TYR A 225 9.85 -15.22 -3.99
C TYR A 225 9.87 -15.36 -5.50
N ASP A 226 10.93 -15.94 -6.06
CA ASP A 226 11.03 -16.26 -7.47
C ASP A 226 9.85 -17.12 -7.96
N GLU A 227 9.46 -18.14 -7.20
CA GLU A 227 8.31 -19.00 -7.52
C GLU A 227 6.97 -18.26 -7.32
N ILE A 228 6.82 -17.50 -6.23
CA ILE A 228 5.58 -16.79 -5.89
C ILE A 228 5.33 -15.65 -6.90
N TYR A 229 6.34 -14.82 -7.16
CA TYR A 229 6.22 -13.66 -8.04
C TYR A 229 6.03 -14.09 -9.51
N SER A 230 6.76 -15.13 -9.95
CA SER A 230 6.56 -15.72 -11.28
C SER A 230 5.15 -16.29 -11.47
N LEU A 231 4.56 -16.91 -10.44
CA LEU A 231 3.17 -17.40 -10.48
C LEU A 231 2.20 -16.23 -10.71
N ILE A 232 2.36 -15.13 -9.97
CA ILE A 232 1.49 -13.94 -10.07
C ILE A 232 1.58 -13.33 -11.46
N HIS A 233 2.80 -13.01 -11.93
CA HIS A 233 3.01 -12.40 -13.24
C HIS A 233 2.59 -13.32 -14.40
N LYS A 234 2.68 -14.65 -14.21
CA LYS A 234 2.19 -15.63 -15.19
C LYS A 234 0.67 -15.63 -15.29
N LEU A 235 -0.02 -15.54 -14.14
CA LEU A 235 -1.49 -15.56 -14.09
C LEU A 235 -2.08 -14.22 -14.55
N GLN A 236 -1.49 -13.12 -14.12
CA GLN A 236 -1.92 -11.76 -14.48
C GLN A 236 -0.70 -10.86 -14.72
N PRO A 237 -0.21 -10.72 -15.96
CA PRO A 237 1.00 -9.93 -16.27
C PRO A 237 0.92 -8.46 -15.85
N ALA A 238 -0.27 -7.89 -15.76
CA ALA A 238 -0.49 -6.51 -15.32
C ALA A 238 -0.63 -6.37 -13.80
N CYS A 239 -0.76 -7.47 -13.04
CA CYS A 239 -0.85 -7.43 -11.59
C CYS A 239 0.51 -7.05 -11.02
N MET A 240 0.57 -5.97 -10.26
CA MET A 240 1.80 -5.49 -9.64
C MET A 240 2.05 -6.21 -8.31
N ILE A 241 3.32 -6.34 -7.94
CA ILE A 241 3.74 -6.96 -6.70
C ILE A 241 4.46 -5.91 -5.86
N GLY A 242 4.01 -5.75 -4.61
CA GLY A 242 4.73 -5.05 -3.57
C GLY A 242 4.82 -5.91 -2.31
N ASN A 243 5.86 -5.70 -1.52
CA ASN A 243 6.10 -6.48 -0.31
C ASN A 243 6.60 -5.57 0.82
N ASN A 244 5.87 -5.55 1.92
CA ASN A 244 6.16 -4.71 3.09
C ASN A 244 7.27 -5.33 3.97
N HIS A 245 8.42 -5.55 3.38
CA HIS A 245 9.58 -6.13 4.08
C HIS A 245 10.52 -5.08 4.68
N HIS A 246 10.28 -3.79 4.45
CA HIS A 246 11.10 -2.66 4.92
C HIS A 246 12.55 -2.71 4.45
N LEU A 247 12.79 -3.27 3.26
CA LEU A 247 14.09 -3.38 2.59
C LEU A 247 14.06 -2.67 1.25
N ASP A 248 15.22 -2.58 0.58
CA ASP A 248 15.27 -2.24 -0.83
C ASP A 248 14.54 -3.33 -1.66
N PRO A 249 13.96 -2.97 -2.82
CA PRO A 249 13.14 -3.88 -3.59
C PRO A 249 13.83 -5.18 -3.95
N ILE A 250 13.11 -6.29 -3.80
CA ILE A 250 13.54 -7.62 -4.21
C ILE A 250 13.18 -7.82 -5.69
N THR A 251 14.00 -8.58 -6.42
CA THR A 251 13.77 -8.89 -7.84
C THR A 251 12.37 -9.45 -8.07
N GLY A 252 11.61 -8.84 -8.96
CA GLY A 252 10.22 -9.21 -9.27
C GLY A 252 9.17 -8.33 -8.61
N GLU A 253 9.56 -7.40 -7.75
CA GLU A 253 8.65 -6.39 -7.22
C GLU A 253 8.43 -5.24 -8.22
N ASP A 254 7.24 -4.66 -8.17
CA ASP A 254 6.75 -3.67 -9.11
C ASP A 254 6.54 -2.30 -8.48
N PHE A 255 6.44 -2.24 -7.16
CA PHE A 255 6.36 -1.01 -6.37
C PHE A 255 6.94 -1.22 -4.98
N GLN A 256 7.43 -0.12 -4.38
CA GLN A 256 8.04 -0.11 -3.05
C GLN A 256 7.12 0.59 -2.06
N MET A 257 7.12 0.11 -0.81
CA MET A 257 6.21 0.54 0.24
C MET A 257 6.92 1.24 1.38
N PHE A 258 6.22 2.20 2.01
CA PHE A 258 6.63 2.92 3.21
C PHE A 258 5.49 2.90 4.21
N GLU A 259 5.64 2.13 5.29
CA GLU A 259 4.61 1.98 6.30
C GLU A 259 4.68 3.11 7.33
N GLN A 260 3.53 3.81 7.52
CA GLN A 260 3.35 4.93 8.44
C GLN A 260 4.32 6.11 8.21
N ASP A 261 5.02 6.12 7.06
CA ASP A 261 5.97 7.16 6.67
C ASP A 261 5.78 7.56 5.20
N LEU A 262 6.28 8.73 4.85
CA LEU A 262 6.49 9.11 3.46
C LEU A 262 7.93 8.78 3.03
N PRO A 263 8.22 8.54 1.72
CA PRO A 263 9.57 8.28 1.26
C PRO A 263 10.57 9.34 1.75
N GLY A 264 11.69 8.88 2.32
CA GLY A 264 12.72 9.74 2.94
C GLY A 264 12.42 10.15 4.38
N GLN A 265 11.34 9.67 4.98
CA GLN A 265 11.07 9.78 6.42
C GLN A 265 11.25 8.41 7.10
N ASN A 266 11.46 8.43 8.41
CA ASN A 266 11.50 7.23 9.26
C ASN A 266 11.01 7.58 10.67
N ASN A 267 9.83 8.18 10.76
CA ASN A 267 9.22 8.57 12.03
C ASN A 267 8.65 7.35 12.76
N SER A 268 8.17 6.37 11.99
CA SER A 268 7.66 5.10 12.51
C SER A 268 8.75 4.16 13.02
N GLY A 269 10.01 4.36 12.58
CA GLY A 269 11.10 3.43 12.80
C GLY A 269 11.07 2.19 11.89
N LEU A 270 10.20 2.17 10.89
CA LEU A 270 10.04 1.05 9.94
C LEU A 270 10.68 1.32 8.57
N SER A 271 10.89 2.59 8.20
CA SER A 271 11.29 3.03 6.85
C SER A 271 12.79 3.31 6.75
N PHE A 272 13.61 2.26 6.81
CA PHE A 272 15.07 2.38 6.68
C PHE A 272 15.57 2.28 5.23
N GLN A 273 14.73 1.82 4.31
CA GLN A 273 15.04 1.63 2.90
C GLN A 273 15.17 2.98 2.17
N THR A 274 16.00 3.00 1.14
CA THR A 274 16.09 4.12 0.22
C THR A 274 14.94 4.07 -0.79
N ALA A 275 14.38 5.22 -1.16
CA ALA A 275 13.41 5.27 -2.24
C ALA A 275 14.05 4.85 -3.57
N SER A 276 13.47 3.85 -4.20
CA SER A 276 13.93 3.30 -5.49
C SER A 276 13.29 4.02 -6.69
N GLU A 277 13.66 3.62 -7.90
CA GLU A 277 13.04 4.07 -9.15
C GLU A 277 11.68 3.41 -9.43
N LEU A 278 11.29 2.42 -8.65
CA LEU A 278 9.95 1.82 -8.76
C LEU A 278 8.87 2.82 -8.33
N PRO A 279 7.61 2.63 -8.75
CA PRO A 279 6.49 3.31 -8.13
C PRO A 279 6.52 3.18 -6.60
N LEU A 280 6.22 4.26 -5.89
CA LEU A 280 6.25 4.30 -4.43
C LEU A 280 4.82 4.38 -3.87
N GLU A 281 4.61 3.75 -2.72
CA GLU A 281 3.36 3.82 -1.97
C GLU A 281 3.64 4.01 -0.49
N SER A 282 2.94 4.96 0.13
CA SER A 282 2.91 5.16 1.57
C SER A 282 1.57 4.68 2.11
N CYS A 283 1.56 3.73 3.04
CA CYS A 283 0.34 3.27 3.69
C CYS A 283 0.22 3.86 5.10
N ILE A 284 -0.89 4.54 5.37
CA ILE A 284 -1.11 5.31 6.60
C ILE A 284 -2.53 5.08 7.10
N THR A 285 -2.70 5.00 8.42
CA THR A 285 -3.99 4.82 9.07
C THR A 285 -4.74 6.15 9.24
N MET A 286 -6.08 6.10 9.29
CA MET A 286 -6.92 7.27 9.60
C MET A 286 -7.01 7.54 11.12
N ASN A 287 -6.65 6.57 11.96
CA ASN A 287 -6.46 6.68 13.40
C ASN A 287 -5.12 6.04 13.78
N ASP A 288 -4.96 5.44 14.97
CA ASP A 288 -3.70 4.79 15.38
C ASP A 288 -3.68 3.28 15.04
N SER A 289 -4.80 2.70 14.61
CA SER A 289 -4.97 1.26 14.38
C SER A 289 -5.26 0.94 12.92
N TRP A 290 -4.80 -0.22 12.43
CA TRP A 290 -5.17 -0.71 11.11
C TRP A 290 -6.58 -1.30 11.11
N GLY A 291 -6.83 -2.31 11.95
CA GLY A 291 -8.14 -2.90 12.15
C GLY A 291 -9.02 -2.11 13.12
N PHE A 292 -10.32 -2.43 13.16
CA PHE A 292 -11.25 -1.79 14.09
C PHE A 292 -10.80 -1.96 15.54
N LYS A 293 -10.68 -0.84 16.26
CA LYS A 293 -10.37 -0.78 17.68
C LYS A 293 -11.31 0.18 18.38
N ILE A 294 -12.12 -0.36 19.29
CA ILE A 294 -13.25 0.38 19.89
C ILE A 294 -12.80 1.58 20.71
N ASN A 295 -11.62 1.51 21.31
CA ASN A 295 -11.07 2.57 22.17
C ASN A 295 -10.12 3.53 21.42
N ASP A 296 -9.95 3.38 20.11
CA ASP A 296 -9.11 4.27 19.30
C ASP A 296 -9.96 5.38 18.69
N HIS A 297 -9.91 6.54 19.33
CA HIS A 297 -10.61 7.75 18.92
C HIS A 297 -9.67 8.84 18.41
N ASN A 298 -8.40 8.52 18.18
CA ASN A 298 -7.40 9.48 17.68
C ASN A 298 -7.48 9.65 16.16
N PHE A 299 -8.64 10.10 15.68
CA PHE A 299 -8.90 10.27 14.25
C PHE A 299 -8.08 11.43 13.67
N LYS A 300 -7.35 11.16 12.60
CA LYS A 300 -6.64 12.18 11.83
C LYS A 300 -7.63 13.16 11.21
N SER A 301 -7.34 14.45 11.36
CA SER A 301 -8.18 15.51 10.82
C SER A 301 -8.12 15.53 9.28
N PHE A 302 -9.13 16.13 8.66
CA PHE A 302 -9.13 16.46 7.23
C PHE A 302 -7.83 17.13 6.77
N ASN A 303 -7.33 18.11 7.54
CA ASN A 303 -6.10 18.84 7.21
C ASN A 303 -4.89 17.89 7.19
N ASN A 304 -4.75 17.00 8.20
CA ASN A 304 -3.66 16.04 8.25
C ASN A 304 -3.69 15.10 7.03
N ILE A 305 -4.86 14.62 6.63
CA ILE A 305 -5.00 13.70 5.50
C ILE A 305 -4.62 14.39 4.19
N ILE A 306 -5.08 15.63 3.95
CA ILE A 306 -4.69 16.37 2.75
C ILE A 306 -3.19 16.65 2.73
N GLN A 307 -2.62 17.10 3.85
CA GLN A 307 -1.18 17.36 3.94
C GLN A 307 -0.35 16.10 3.71
N THR A 308 -0.81 14.95 4.19
CA THR A 308 -0.18 13.66 3.95
C THR A 308 -0.27 13.26 2.47
N LEU A 309 -1.44 13.40 1.83
CA LEU A 309 -1.63 13.10 0.41
C LEU A 309 -0.74 13.98 -0.48
N VAL A 310 -0.72 15.27 -0.21
CA VAL A 310 0.13 16.24 -0.92
C VAL A 310 1.61 15.93 -0.70
N GLY A 311 1.99 15.63 0.55
CA GLY A 311 3.35 15.25 0.91
C GLY A 311 3.82 13.97 0.21
N ALA A 312 2.94 12.97 0.06
CA ALA A 312 3.19 11.76 -0.69
C ALA A 312 3.37 12.07 -2.19
N ALA A 313 2.43 12.81 -2.79
CA ALA A 313 2.49 13.17 -4.21
C ALA A 313 3.79 13.91 -4.58
N GLY A 314 4.23 14.86 -3.73
CA GLY A 314 5.49 15.60 -3.93
C GLY A 314 6.75 14.72 -3.79
N ARG A 315 6.62 13.52 -3.22
CA ARG A 315 7.69 12.50 -3.12
C ARG A 315 7.54 11.36 -4.14
N ASN A 316 6.73 11.54 -5.18
CA ASN A 316 6.40 10.50 -6.17
C ASN A 316 5.70 9.26 -5.58
N SER A 317 5.11 9.38 -4.39
CA SER A 317 4.42 8.29 -3.72
C SER A 317 2.91 8.39 -3.89
N ASN A 318 2.25 7.25 -3.98
CA ASN A 318 0.83 7.15 -3.72
C ASN A 318 0.57 7.19 -2.21
N LEU A 319 -0.61 7.64 -1.81
CA LEU A 319 -1.12 7.43 -0.47
C LEU A 319 -2.18 6.32 -0.49
N LEU A 320 -1.92 5.24 0.23
CA LEU A 320 -2.89 4.19 0.53
C LEU A 320 -3.41 4.42 1.97
N LEU A 321 -4.60 5.03 2.08
CA LEU A 321 -5.18 5.47 3.34
C LEU A 321 -6.10 4.40 3.92
N ASN A 322 -5.82 3.95 5.14
CA ASN A 322 -6.49 2.81 5.74
C ASN A 322 -7.76 3.16 6.49
N VAL A 323 -8.78 2.33 6.32
CA VAL A 323 -9.97 2.24 7.16
C VAL A 323 -10.07 0.85 7.79
N GLY A 324 -10.53 0.78 9.05
CA GLY A 324 -10.81 -0.48 9.78
C GLY A 324 -12.31 -0.64 9.99
N PRO A 325 -13.06 -1.30 9.09
CA PRO A 325 -14.50 -1.52 9.29
C PRO A 325 -14.82 -2.30 10.55
N MET A 326 -15.96 -1.99 11.15
CA MET A 326 -16.50 -2.68 12.31
C MET A 326 -16.88 -4.13 11.98
N ALA A 327 -17.08 -4.95 13.00
CA ALA A 327 -17.46 -6.36 12.84
C ALA A 327 -18.78 -6.55 12.08
N ASN A 328 -19.69 -5.58 12.13
CA ASN A 328 -20.94 -5.61 11.38
C ASN A 328 -20.78 -5.31 9.87
N GLY A 329 -19.57 -4.92 9.42
CA GLY A 329 -19.25 -4.60 8.02
C GLY A 329 -19.37 -3.12 7.64
N GLU A 330 -19.67 -2.23 8.59
CA GLU A 330 -19.74 -0.79 8.30
C GLU A 330 -18.39 -0.09 8.49
N ILE A 331 -18.04 0.81 7.59
CA ILE A 331 -16.96 1.79 7.80
C ILE A 331 -17.47 2.82 8.81
N GLN A 332 -16.67 3.11 9.85
CA GLN A 332 -17.01 4.08 10.89
C GLN A 332 -17.44 5.43 10.31
N VAL A 333 -18.39 6.09 10.96
CA VAL A 333 -18.94 7.38 10.49
C VAL A 333 -17.87 8.46 10.45
N GLU A 334 -16.95 8.49 11.42
CA GLU A 334 -15.84 9.44 11.51
C GLU A 334 -14.93 9.35 10.27
N PHE A 335 -14.66 8.15 9.80
CA PHE A 335 -13.89 7.94 8.57
C PHE A 335 -14.66 8.41 7.35
N ARG A 336 -15.96 8.04 7.23
CA ARG A 336 -16.78 8.43 6.08
C ARG A 336 -16.94 9.93 5.96
N ASP A 337 -17.18 10.64 7.07
CA ASP A 337 -17.37 12.07 7.09
C ASP A 337 -16.08 12.82 6.71
N THR A 338 -14.94 12.39 7.25
CA THR A 338 -13.63 12.93 6.89
C THR A 338 -13.30 12.68 5.43
N LEU A 339 -13.54 11.47 4.92
CA LEU A 339 -13.33 11.11 3.51
C LEU A 339 -14.24 11.93 2.57
N ALA A 340 -15.47 12.24 2.98
CA ALA A 340 -16.35 13.13 2.20
C ALA A 340 -15.78 14.55 2.08
N LEU A 341 -15.14 15.06 3.12
CA LEU A 341 -14.43 16.37 3.06
C LEU A 341 -13.20 16.29 2.14
N VAL A 342 -12.42 15.20 2.22
CA VAL A 342 -11.29 14.94 1.31
C VAL A 342 -11.77 14.94 -0.14
N GLY A 343 -12.89 14.28 -0.44
CA GLY A 343 -13.47 14.24 -1.78
C GLY A 343 -13.86 15.61 -2.32
N LYS A 344 -14.41 16.50 -1.47
CA LYS A 344 -14.70 17.89 -1.86
C LYS A 344 -13.43 18.64 -2.25
N TRP A 345 -12.36 18.48 -1.49
CA TRP A 345 -11.06 19.10 -1.79
C TRP A 345 -10.47 18.55 -3.09
N ILE A 346 -10.46 17.23 -3.25
CA ILE A 346 -9.97 16.54 -4.46
C ILE A 346 -10.73 16.98 -5.71
N LYS A 347 -12.05 17.15 -5.62
CA LYS A 347 -12.86 17.63 -6.75
C LYS A 347 -12.38 19.01 -7.25
N LYS A 348 -11.88 19.86 -6.35
CA LYS A 348 -11.42 21.22 -6.68
C LYS A 348 -9.94 21.25 -7.11
N TYR A 349 -9.09 20.46 -6.44
CA TYR A 349 -7.63 20.59 -6.54
C TYR A 349 -6.94 19.34 -7.07
N GLY A 350 -7.67 18.30 -7.43
CA GLY A 350 -7.11 17.01 -7.81
C GLY A 350 -6.17 17.03 -9.03
N ALA A 351 -6.26 18.06 -9.89
CA ALA A 351 -5.32 18.25 -11.00
C ALA A 351 -3.87 18.46 -10.52
N SER A 352 -3.67 19.02 -9.32
CA SER A 352 -2.35 19.18 -8.72
C SER A 352 -1.78 17.89 -8.12
N ILE A 353 -2.58 16.81 -8.08
CA ILE A 353 -2.25 15.52 -7.47
C ILE A 353 -2.16 14.41 -8.53
N TYR A 354 -3.30 14.13 -9.22
CA TYR A 354 -3.37 13.01 -10.15
C TYR A 354 -2.58 13.26 -11.43
N GLY A 355 -1.94 12.18 -11.95
CA GLY A 355 -1.11 12.27 -13.15
C GLY A 355 0.17 13.09 -12.98
N THR A 356 0.47 13.54 -11.77
CA THR A 356 1.68 14.32 -11.48
C THR A 356 2.86 13.46 -11.06
N ARG A 357 4.04 14.07 -11.06
CA ARG A 357 5.28 13.56 -10.44
C ARG A 357 5.79 14.63 -9.45
N GLY A 358 6.80 14.29 -8.66
CA GLY A 358 7.51 15.28 -7.85
C GLY A 358 8.02 16.43 -8.72
N GLY A 359 7.87 17.65 -8.22
CA GLY A 359 8.26 18.84 -8.96
C GLY A 359 9.75 19.18 -8.81
N PRO A 360 10.20 20.30 -9.37
CA PRO A 360 11.61 20.68 -9.43
C PRO A 360 12.21 21.05 -8.08
N LEU A 361 11.40 21.34 -7.07
CA LEU A 361 11.85 21.59 -5.71
C LEU A 361 11.39 20.45 -4.80
N GLY A 362 12.34 19.69 -4.26
CA GLY A 362 12.05 18.62 -3.30
C GLY A 362 11.35 19.12 -2.03
N PRO A 363 10.99 18.21 -1.12
CA PRO A 363 10.26 18.55 0.10
C PRO A 363 10.97 19.63 0.93
N GLN A 364 10.20 20.60 1.39
CA GLN A 364 10.64 21.70 2.24
C GLN A 364 9.85 21.69 3.56
N ASN A 365 10.32 22.42 4.57
CA ASN A 365 9.61 22.55 5.85
C ASN A 365 8.20 23.16 5.71
N TRP A 366 7.96 23.92 4.63
CA TRP A 366 6.69 24.59 4.36
C TRP A 366 5.81 23.86 3.35
N GLY A 367 6.30 22.83 2.63
CA GLY A 367 5.52 22.12 1.63
C GLY A 367 6.34 21.37 0.59
N VAL A 368 5.74 21.10 -0.55
CA VAL A 368 6.31 20.31 -1.66
C VAL A 368 5.94 20.90 -3.01
N THR A 369 6.54 20.37 -4.09
CA THR A 369 6.08 20.67 -5.45
C THR A 369 5.67 19.37 -6.17
N THR A 370 4.64 19.49 -7.02
CA THR A 370 4.26 18.44 -8.00
C THR A 370 4.29 19.04 -9.40
N GLN A 371 4.35 18.20 -10.43
CA GLN A 371 4.31 18.67 -11.81
C GLN A 371 3.73 17.65 -12.77
N ASP A 372 3.16 18.16 -13.85
CA ASP A 372 2.84 17.43 -15.08
C ASP A 372 3.60 18.02 -16.29
N ALA A 373 3.23 17.63 -17.50
CA ALA A 373 3.86 18.15 -18.71
C ALA A 373 3.76 19.67 -18.82
N ASN A 374 2.62 20.25 -18.42
CA ASN A 374 2.24 21.62 -18.69
C ASN A 374 2.29 22.53 -17.45
N HIS A 375 2.31 21.96 -16.24
CA HIS A 375 2.18 22.72 -15.00
C HIS A 375 3.23 22.30 -13.97
N ILE A 376 3.56 23.24 -13.07
CA ILE A 376 4.19 22.99 -11.79
C ILE A 376 3.23 23.52 -10.72
N TYR A 377 2.94 22.70 -9.71
CA TYR A 377 2.13 23.09 -8.57
C TYR A 377 3.03 23.20 -7.34
N VAL A 378 2.95 24.36 -6.66
CA VAL A 378 3.65 24.59 -5.41
C VAL A 378 2.65 24.53 -4.28
N HIS A 379 2.78 23.54 -3.44
CA HIS A 379 1.91 23.26 -2.31
C HIS A 379 2.49 23.88 -1.05
N ILE A 380 1.84 24.89 -0.48
CA ILE A 380 2.24 25.56 0.75
C ILE A 380 1.34 25.03 1.88
N LEU A 381 1.91 24.17 2.71
CA LEU A 381 1.22 23.45 3.78
C LEU A 381 1.31 24.17 5.13
N THR A 382 2.35 24.99 5.31
CA THR A 382 2.59 25.77 6.53
C THR A 382 3.05 27.18 6.20
N PRO A 383 2.81 28.17 7.08
CA PRO A 383 3.26 29.55 6.89
C PRO A 383 4.76 29.67 6.62
N ARG A 384 5.10 30.59 5.72
CA ARG A 384 6.49 30.94 5.39
C ARG A 384 6.85 32.30 5.94
N SER A 385 8.09 32.46 6.34
CA SER A 385 8.61 33.75 6.86
C SER A 385 9.03 34.74 5.77
N THR A 386 9.10 34.30 4.50
CA THR A 386 9.57 35.11 3.37
C THR A 386 8.46 35.37 2.35
N SER A 387 8.42 36.59 1.78
CA SER A 387 7.50 36.99 0.74
C SER A 387 7.91 36.55 -0.66
N GLY A 388 9.11 36.06 -0.87
CA GLY A 388 9.60 35.53 -2.14
C GLY A 388 9.68 34.00 -2.14
N LEU A 389 9.26 33.38 -3.24
CA LEU A 389 9.35 31.94 -3.46
C LEU A 389 10.16 31.66 -4.72
N PHE A 390 11.33 31.05 -4.56
CA PHE A 390 12.16 30.65 -5.70
C PHE A 390 11.97 29.16 -5.99
N ILE A 391 11.62 28.83 -7.24
CA ILE A 391 11.52 27.46 -7.74
C ILE A 391 12.66 27.26 -8.76
N PRO A 392 13.62 26.35 -8.49
CA PRO A 392 14.76 26.11 -9.36
C PRO A 392 14.35 25.33 -10.61
N GLY A 393 15.17 25.46 -11.66
CA GLY A 393 15.01 24.72 -12.91
C GLY A 393 14.89 25.62 -14.13
N LYS A 394 14.96 25.03 -15.32
CA LYS A 394 14.66 25.75 -16.58
C LYS A 394 13.14 25.84 -16.73
N ILE A 395 12.55 26.89 -16.14
CA ILE A 395 11.10 27.11 -16.13
C ILE A 395 10.78 28.32 -17.01
N ASN A 396 10.14 28.08 -18.14
CA ASN A 396 9.54 29.13 -18.95
C ASN A 396 8.05 29.24 -18.57
N ALA A 397 7.70 30.19 -17.69
CA ALA A 397 6.35 30.36 -17.18
C ALA A 397 5.56 31.34 -18.05
N ALA A 398 4.38 30.93 -18.51
CA ALA A 398 3.43 31.78 -19.17
C ALA A 398 2.54 32.51 -18.15
N LYS A 399 2.21 31.84 -17.04
CA LYS A 399 1.28 32.37 -16.03
C LYS A 399 1.54 31.75 -14.67
N VAL A 400 1.33 32.53 -13.62
CA VAL A 400 1.39 32.07 -12.21
C VAL A 400 0.12 32.53 -11.51
N ASN A 401 -0.66 31.60 -10.98
CA ASN A 401 -1.93 31.86 -10.31
C ASN A 401 -2.03 31.18 -8.96
N LEU A 402 -2.89 31.73 -8.12
CA LEU A 402 -3.38 30.98 -6.95
C LEU A 402 -4.51 30.05 -7.43
N MET A 403 -4.25 28.72 -7.36
CA MET A 403 -5.15 27.69 -7.90
C MET A 403 -6.55 27.77 -7.25
N GLY A 404 -7.59 27.66 -8.07
CA GLY A 404 -8.98 27.72 -7.61
C GLY A 404 -9.50 29.13 -7.32
N THR A 405 -8.74 30.16 -7.72
CA THR A 405 -9.12 31.59 -7.66
C THR A 405 -8.84 32.29 -9.00
N THR A 406 -9.14 33.54 -9.10
CA THR A 406 -8.79 34.42 -10.24
C THR A 406 -7.49 35.20 -9.98
N THR A 407 -6.83 35.02 -8.85
CA THR A 407 -5.66 35.78 -8.44
C THR A 407 -4.42 35.35 -9.20
N SER A 408 -3.80 36.26 -9.94
CA SER A 408 -2.48 36.10 -10.53
C SER A 408 -1.41 36.63 -9.60
N LEU A 409 -0.27 35.93 -9.54
CA LEU A 409 0.89 36.30 -8.71
C LEU A 409 1.97 36.91 -9.59
N PRO A 410 2.61 38.03 -9.18
CA PRO A 410 3.78 38.57 -9.87
C PRO A 410 4.95 37.57 -9.84
N PHE A 411 5.69 37.47 -10.95
CA PHE A 411 6.84 36.60 -11.04
C PHE A 411 7.91 37.13 -11.97
N ILE A 412 9.14 36.62 -11.80
CA ILE A 412 10.30 36.95 -12.65
C ILE A 412 10.95 35.62 -13.04
N VAL A 413 11.05 35.33 -14.33
CA VAL A 413 11.81 34.20 -14.86
C VAL A 413 13.31 34.53 -14.84
N LYS A 414 14.13 33.63 -14.33
CA LYS A 414 15.59 33.69 -14.30
C LYS A 414 16.16 32.49 -15.06
N ASN A 415 17.46 32.57 -15.42
CA ASN A 415 18.12 31.47 -16.13
C ASN A 415 18.12 30.12 -15.39
N ASN A 416 18.04 30.18 -14.04
CA ASN A 416 18.12 29.01 -13.15
C ASN A 416 16.81 28.76 -12.37
N GLY A 417 15.73 29.46 -12.69
CA GLY A 417 14.45 29.25 -11.99
C GLY A 417 13.45 30.38 -12.18
N ILE A 418 12.41 30.36 -11.38
CA ILE A 418 11.37 31.39 -11.31
C ILE A 418 11.27 31.92 -9.87
N LEU A 419 11.26 33.25 -9.72
CA LEU A 419 10.96 33.92 -8.47
C LEU A 419 9.54 34.43 -8.49
N ILE A 420 8.72 34.00 -7.54
CA ILE A 420 7.30 34.37 -7.40
C ILE A 420 7.18 35.27 -6.18
N ASP A 421 6.48 36.38 -6.35
CA ASP A 421 6.10 37.25 -5.24
C ASP A 421 4.90 36.64 -4.50
N THR A 422 5.09 36.32 -3.25
CA THR A 422 4.08 35.77 -2.34
C THR A 422 3.72 36.76 -1.22
N HIS A 423 4.09 38.03 -1.36
CA HIS A 423 3.74 39.09 -0.40
C HIS A 423 2.21 39.19 -0.24
N GLY A 424 1.74 39.18 1.01
CA GLY A 424 0.31 39.20 1.31
C GLY A 424 -0.47 37.93 1.01
N LEU A 425 0.19 36.85 0.57
CA LEU A 425 -0.48 35.57 0.36
C LEU A 425 -0.90 34.95 1.71
N ASN A 426 -2.20 34.88 1.93
CA ASN A 426 -2.75 34.14 3.07
C ASN A 426 -2.78 32.65 2.79
N ILE A 427 -2.30 31.85 3.74
CA ILE A 427 -2.42 30.39 3.67
C ILE A 427 -3.83 30.01 4.09
N ILE A 428 -4.54 29.36 3.19
CA ILE A 428 -5.95 29.02 3.36
C ILE A 428 -6.10 27.48 3.39
N GLY A 429 -6.68 26.99 4.47
CA GLY A 429 -7.00 25.56 4.61
C GLY A 429 -5.76 24.67 4.74
N PRO A 430 -5.88 23.38 4.38
CA PRO A 430 -4.79 22.41 4.55
C PRO A 430 -3.64 22.59 3.55
N ASP A 431 -3.89 23.29 2.41
CA ASP A 431 -2.94 23.47 1.32
C ASP A 431 -3.30 24.71 0.50
N THR A 432 -2.34 25.60 0.31
CA THR A 432 -2.44 26.76 -0.59
C THR A 432 -1.59 26.48 -1.82
N ILE A 433 -2.22 26.39 -2.99
CA ILE A 433 -1.56 25.90 -4.21
C ILE A 433 -1.30 27.05 -5.17
N ILE A 434 -0.02 27.24 -5.51
CA ILE A 434 0.38 28.12 -6.61
C ILE A 434 0.56 27.26 -7.85
N GLU A 435 -0.18 27.58 -8.90
CA GLU A 435 -0.10 26.93 -10.21
C GLU A 435 0.77 27.76 -11.16
N ILE A 436 1.84 27.17 -11.65
CA ILE A 436 2.73 27.74 -12.67
C ILE A 436 2.42 27.04 -13.98
N GLN A 437 1.80 27.73 -14.91
CA GLN A 437 1.59 27.25 -16.27
C GLN A 437 2.86 27.47 -17.07
N LYS A 438 3.42 26.39 -17.66
CA LYS A 438 4.60 26.45 -18.52
C LYS A 438 4.21 27.07 -19.87
N ALA A 439 5.09 27.90 -20.44
CA ALA A 439 4.95 28.32 -21.84
C ALA A 439 5.29 27.12 -22.76
N LEU A 440 4.56 27.01 -23.85
CA LEU A 440 4.75 25.98 -24.87
C LEU A 440 6.09 26.16 -25.60
#